data_e46c655fc33578b251a019afc572f139
#
_entry.id   e46c655fc33578b251a019afc572f139
#
_cell.length_a   1.000
_cell.length_b   1.000
_cell.length_c   1.000
_cell.angle_alpha   90.00
_cell.angle_beta   90.00
_cell.angle_gamma   90.00
#
_symmetry.space_group_name_H-M   'P 1'
#
loop_
_entity.id
_entity.type
_entity.pdbx_description
1 polymer ?
#
loop_
_entity_poly.entity_id
_entity_poly.type
_entity_poly.pdbx_seq_one_letter_code
_entity_poly.pdbx_strand_id
1 'polypeptide(L)'
;ESPVYVYHVTGSMKAFLDHYGYRWMLHRPEESMFHKQAVCISTAAGAGMKSTNKDMADSFFYWGVPKVYKYGVRVMATSYKDIKPKIKAKIEKDTNKMAYQIKKNAGHVKTGIKTKICFYFMRMLHTRGWDEADLAYWSKKGWDREKRPWKNNKGV
;
A
#
# COMPACT_ATOMS: atom_id res chain seq x y z
N GLU A 1 2.53 2.48 10.15
CA GLU A 1 3.82 1.90 10.54
C GLU A 1 3.64 0.68 11.43
N SER A 2 4.66 -0.17 11.53
CA SER A 2 4.67 -1.34 12.40
C SER A 2 6.10 -1.61 12.89
N PRO A 3 6.33 -1.83 14.18
CA PRO A 3 7.56 -2.46 14.61
C PRO A 3 7.65 -3.87 14.05
N VAL A 4 8.88 -4.41 14.00
CA VAL A 4 9.10 -5.79 13.53
C VAL A 4 8.84 -6.75 14.68
N TYR A 5 7.95 -7.70 14.46
CA TYR A 5 7.68 -8.82 15.37
C TYR A 5 7.90 -10.13 14.61
N VAL A 6 8.89 -10.91 15.04
CA VAL A 6 9.25 -12.17 14.39
C VAL A 6 9.33 -12.05 12.86
N TYR A 7 10.06 -11.03 12.39
CA TYR A 7 10.26 -10.70 10.96
C TYR A 7 9.02 -10.22 10.19
N HIS A 8 7.85 -10.05 10.82
CA HIS A 8 6.59 -9.64 10.20
C HIS A 8 5.96 -8.44 10.91
N VAL A 9 4.80 -8.01 10.42
CA VAL A 9 3.99 -6.99 11.09
C VAL A 9 3.46 -7.49 12.42
N THR A 10 3.13 -6.57 13.34
CA THR A 10 2.46 -6.90 14.60
C THR A 10 1.10 -7.52 14.36
N GLY A 11 0.58 -8.28 15.34
CA GLY A 11 -0.77 -8.86 15.28
C GLY A 11 -1.86 -7.80 15.07
N SER A 12 -1.74 -6.64 15.71
CA SER A 12 -2.68 -5.52 15.51
C SER A 12 -2.61 -4.93 14.10
N MET A 13 -1.41 -4.80 13.53
CA MET A 13 -1.27 -4.37 12.14
C MET A 13 -1.83 -5.43 11.18
N LYS A 14 -1.59 -6.71 11.45
CA LYS A 14 -2.15 -7.80 10.63
C LYS A 14 -3.68 -7.78 10.69
N ALA A 15 -4.27 -7.66 11.87
CA ALA A 15 -5.72 -7.55 12.03
C ALA A 15 -6.30 -6.34 11.27
N PHE A 16 -5.62 -5.19 11.31
CA PHE A 16 -6.01 -4.03 10.50
C PHE A 16 -5.98 -4.33 9.00
N LEU A 17 -4.91 -4.94 8.50
CA LEU A 17 -4.80 -5.28 7.06
C LEU A 17 -5.86 -6.30 6.65
N ASP A 18 -6.16 -7.30 7.49
CA ASP A 18 -7.17 -8.32 7.23
C ASP A 18 -8.59 -7.74 7.26
N HIS A 19 -8.85 -6.81 8.19
CA HIS A 19 -10.15 -6.11 8.25
C HIS A 19 -10.49 -5.43 6.91
N TYR A 20 -9.48 -4.92 6.17
CA TYR A 20 -9.65 -4.33 4.86
C TYR A 20 -9.41 -5.31 3.70
N GLY A 21 -9.37 -6.61 3.95
CA GLY A 21 -9.22 -7.64 2.90
C GLY A 21 -10.29 -7.56 1.81
N TYR A 22 -11.53 -7.22 2.19
CA TYR A 22 -12.62 -7.02 1.25
C TYR A 22 -12.41 -5.83 0.26
N ARG A 23 -11.41 -4.99 0.50
CA ARG A 23 -11.00 -3.90 -0.41
C ARG A 23 -9.91 -4.31 -1.39
N TRP A 24 -9.49 -5.55 -1.40
CA TRP A 24 -8.58 -6.05 -2.42
C TRP A 24 -9.25 -6.02 -3.81
N MET A 25 -8.43 -5.87 -4.86
CA MET A 25 -8.91 -5.85 -6.25
C MET A 25 -9.74 -7.05 -6.64
N LEU A 26 -9.56 -8.19 -5.96
CA LEU A 26 -10.41 -9.39 -6.15
C LEU A 26 -11.86 -9.16 -5.70
N HIS A 27 -12.07 -8.24 -4.75
CA HIS A 27 -13.38 -8.00 -4.16
C HIS A 27 -13.92 -6.62 -4.56
N ARG A 28 -13.98 -5.68 -3.62
CA ARG A 28 -14.61 -4.37 -3.78
C ARG A 28 -13.62 -3.23 -3.54
N PRO A 29 -12.59 -3.07 -4.41
CA PRO A 29 -11.56 -2.05 -4.21
C PRO A 29 -12.16 -0.64 -4.26
N GLU A 30 -11.55 0.27 -3.49
CA GLU A 30 -11.95 1.66 -3.48
C GLU A 30 -11.24 2.43 -4.60
N GLU A 31 -12.02 3.10 -5.45
CA GLU A 31 -11.52 3.80 -6.65
C GLU A 31 -10.44 4.84 -6.33
N SER A 32 -10.62 5.59 -5.26
CA SER A 32 -9.67 6.61 -4.84
C SER A 32 -8.27 6.07 -4.55
N MET A 33 -8.15 4.80 -4.16
CA MET A 33 -6.86 4.18 -3.85
C MET A 33 -5.94 4.07 -5.07
N PHE A 34 -6.49 4.00 -6.28
CA PHE A 34 -5.71 3.96 -7.53
C PHE A 34 -4.99 5.29 -7.84
N HIS A 35 -5.21 6.32 -7.04
CA HIS A 35 -4.59 7.64 -7.15
C HIS A 35 -3.79 8.03 -5.90
N LYS A 36 -3.71 7.16 -4.88
CA LYS A 36 -3.03 7.43 -3.62
C LYS A 36 -1.56 7.02 -3.65
N GLN A 37 -0.83 7.56 -2.70
CA GLN A 37 0.52 7.12 -2.34
C GLN A 37 0.46 6.53 -0.93
N ALA A 38 1.24 5.51 -0.65
CA ALA A 38 1.35 4.93 0.68
C ALA A 38 2.81 4.87 1.13
N VAL A 39 3.02 4.89 2.43
CA VAL A 39 4.33 4.73 3.08
C VAL A 39 4.25 3.58 4.07
N CYS A 40 5.11 2.60 3.89
CA CYS A 40 5.34 1.52 4.84
C CYS A 40 6.59 1.84 5.65
N ILE A 41 6.44 2.00 6.97
CA ILE A 41 7.55 2.26 7.88
C ILE A 41 7.65 1.11 8.88
N SER A 42 8.87 0.60 9.08
CA SER A 42 9.13 -0.38 10.12
C SER A 42 10.42 -0.11 10.86
N THR A 43 10.42 -0.40 12.14
CA THR A 43 11.58 -0.28 13.02
C THR A 43 11.89 -1.62 13.68
N ALA A 44 13.17 -1.88 13.92
CA ALA A 44 13.63 -3.05 14.64
C ALA A 44 14.95 -2.78 15.36
N ALA A 45 15.23 -3.53 16.40
CA ALA A 45 16.55 -3.56 17.00
C ALA A 45 17.59 -4.29 16.12
N GLY A 46 17.17 -5.32 15.40
CA GLY A 46 18.01 -6.17 14.56
C GLY A 46 17.66 -6.12 13.08
N ALA A 47 16.81 -7.05 12.66
CA ALA A 47 16.45 -7.30 11.25
C ALA A 47 14.93 -7.42 11.08
N GLY A 48 14.45 -7.76 9.85
CA GLY A 48 13.04 -8.02 9.55
C GLY A 48 12.27 -6.85 8.94
N MET A 49 12.84 -5.63 8.83
CA MET A 49 12.15 -4.48 8.26
C MET A 49 11.71 -4.71 6.80
N LYS A 50 12.50 -5.49 6.03
CA LYS A 50 12.19 -5.77 4.62
C LYS A 50 10.91 -6.59 4.48
N SER A 51 10.77 -7.66 5.25
CA SER A 51 9.58 -8.53 5.24
C SER A 51 8.37 -7.80 5.84
N THR A 52 8.52 -7.13 6.98
CA THR A 52 7.45 -6.32 7.58
C THR A 52 6.91 -5.26 6.62
N ASN A 53 7.80 -4.53 5.94
CA ASN A 53 7.36 -3.55 4.93
C ASN A 53 6.75 -4.21 3.69
N LYS A 54 7.13 -5.46 3.39
CA LYS A 54 6.52 -6.22 2.31
C LYS A 54 5.08 -6.60 2.64
N ASP A 55 4.81 -7.07 3.85
CA ASP A 55 3.46 -7.44 4.30
C ASP A 55 2.47 -6.27 4.12
N MET A 56 2.87 -5.07 4.59
CA MET A 56 2.05 -3.86 4.40
C MET A 56 1.91 -3.47 2.92
N ALA A 57 3.00 -3.54 2.17
CA ALA A 57 3.02 -3.11 0.77
C ALA A 57 2.22 -4.04 -0.14
N ASP A 58 2.15 -5.33 0.16
CA ASP A 58 1.34 -6.29 -0.57
C ASP A 58 -0.15 -5.93 -0.43
N SER A 59 -0.62 -5.60 0.77
CA SER A 59 -1.99 -5.12 0.98
C SER A 59 -2.27 -3.83 0.20
N PHE A 60 -1.38 -2.85 0.23
CA PHE A 60 -1.52 -1.63 -0.56
C PHE A 60 -1.56 -1.90 -2.07
N PHE A 61 -0.76 -2.86 -2.55
CA PHE A 61 -0.81 -3.28 -3.95
C PHE A 61 -2.18 -3.85 -4.32
N TYR A 62 -2.71 -4.76 -3.51
CA TYR A 62 -4.03 -5.34 -3.75
C TYR A 62 -5.18 -4.35 -3.56
N TRP A 63 -5.00 -3.30 -2.76
CA TRP A 63 -5.96 -2.18 -2.70
C TRP A 63 -5.87 -1.23 -3.90
N GLY A 64 -4.92 -1.44 -4.81
CA GLY A 64 -4.76 -0.64 -6.03
C GLY A 64 -3.83 0.56 -5.90
N VAL A 65 -3.16 0.76 -4.76
CA VAL A 65 -2.25 1.90 -4.55
C VAL A 65 -1.05 1.82 -5.51
N PRO A 66 -0.89 2.80 -6.40
CA PRO A 66 0.09 2.72 -7.48
C PRO A 66 1.53 3.02 -7.03
N LYS A 67 1.70 3.71 -5.92
CA LYS A 67 3.02 4.09 -5.42
C LYS A 67 3.14 3.82 -3.92
N VAL A 68 4.02 2.89 -3.56
CA VAL A 68 4.30 2.52 -2.18
C VAL A 68 5.78 2.76 -1.89
N TYR A 69 6.05 3.63 -0.92
CA TYR A 69 7.38 3.85 -0.38
C TYR A 69 7.61 2.91 0.79
N LYS A 70 8.83 2.42 0.93
CA LYS A 70 9.21 1.51 2.02
C LYS A 70 10.40 2.09 2.76
N TYR A 71 10.26 2.27 4.05
CA TYR A 71 11.34 2.72 4.91
C TYR A 71 11.49 1.80 6.11
N GLY A 72 12.64 1.21 6.26
CA GLY A 72 13.00 0.37 7.41
C GLY A 72 14.25 0.91 8.06
N VAL A 73 14.23 1.10 9.36
CA VAL A 73 15.38 1.58 10.10
C VAL A 73 15.67 0.72 11.33
N ARG A 74 16.94 0.34 11.49
CA ARG A 74 17.41 -0.35 12.67
C ARG A 74 17.68 0.68 13.77
N VAL A 75 16.88 0.59 14.83
CA VAL A 75 16.96 1.46 15.98
C VAL A 75 17.15 0.61 17.24
N MET A 76 18.30 0.68 17.87
CA MET A 76 18.58 -0.02 19.14
C MET A 76 18.37 0.97 20.29
N ALA A 77 17.13 1.44 20.46
CA ALA A 77 16.77 2.40 21.48
C ALA A 77 15.27 2.27 21.80
N THR A 78 14.90 2.48 23.04
CA THR A 78 13.51 2.47 23.52
C THR A 78 12.86 3.86 23.44
N SER A 79 13.66 4.90 23.34
CA SER A 79 13.20 6.29 23.20
C SER A 79 13.96 7.00 22.06
N TYR A 80 13.32 7.96 21.43
CA TYR A 80 13.96 8.77 20.39
C TYR A 80 15.21 9.51 20.91
N LYS A 81 15.22 9.90 22.20
CA LYS A 81 16.36 10.58 22.83
C LYS A 81 17.61 9.71 22.83
N ASP A 82 17.45 8.40 22.99
CA ASP A 82 18.55 7.42 23.12
C ASP A 82 19.12 6.96 21.77
N ILE A 83 18.49 7.36 20.66
CA ILE A 83 18.96 7.03 19.32
C ILE A 83 20.31 7.72 19.06
N LYS A 84 21.29 6.95 18.59
CA LYS A 84 22.63 7.48 18.25
C LYS A 84 22.53 8.63 17.23
N PRO A 85 23.29 9.72 17.38
CA PRO A 85 23.21 10.89 16.48
C PRO A 85 23.34 10.55 15.00
N LYS A 86 24.22 9.62 14.64
CA LYS A 86 24.40 9.15 13.26
C LYS A 86 23.11 8.52 12.68
N ILE A 87 22.36 7.79 13.50
CA ILE A 87 21.09 7.16 13.09
C ILE A 87 20.01 8.25 12.94
N LYS A 88 19.95 9.22 13.88
CA LYS A 88 19.03 10.37 13.77
C LYS A 88 19.25 11.14 12.46
N ALA A 89 20.48 11.51 12.16
CA ALA A 89 20.82 12.22 10.93
C ALA A 89 20.46 11.41 9.67
N LYS A 90 20.63 10.08 9.71
CA LYS A 90 20.20 9.21 8.61
C LYS A 90 18.67 9.20 8.46
N ILE A 91 17.93 9.08 9.57
CA ILE A 91 16.46 9.11 9.56
C ILE A 91 15.98 10.41 8.93
N GLU A 92 16.49 11.55 9.40
CA GLU A 92 16.12 12.87 8.89
C GLU A 92 16.40 13.00 7.38
N LYS A 93 17.59 12.63 6.94
CA LYS A 93 17.97 12.65 5.52
C LYS A 93 17.02 11.79 4.66
N ASP A 94 16.77 10.56 5.09
CA ASP A 94 15.98 9.59 4.31
C ASP A 94 14.50 9.99 4.28
N THR A 95 13.95 10.47 5.41
CA THR A 95 12.56 10.92 5.49
C THR A 95 12.32 12.20 4.71
N ASN A 96 13.26 13.16 4.75
CA ASN A 96 13.20 14.37 3.93
C ASN A 96 13.22 14.05 2.43
N LYS A 97 14.09 13.14 2.00
CA LYS A 97 14.13 12.65 0.61
C LYS A 97 12.79 11.99 0.22
N MET A 98 12.23 11.18 1.09
CA MET A 98 10.94 10.51 0.84
C MET A 98 9.79 11.53 0.78
N ALA A 99 9.74 12.49 1.72
CA ALA A 99 8.74 13.56 1.72
C ALA A 99 8.79 14.40 0.43
N TYR A 100 10.01 14.73 -0.04
CA TYR A 100 10.18 15.38 -1.34
C TYR A 100 9.61 14.57 -2.50
N GLN A 101 9.87 13.25 -2.53
CA GLN A 101 9.34 12.37 -3.57
C GLN A 101 7.80 12.27 -3.52
N ILE A 102 7.23 12.19 -2.32
CA ILE A 102 5.77 12.17 -2.12
C ILE A 102 5.16 13.47 -2.64
N LYS A 103 5.72 14.62 -2.26
CA LYS A 103 5.28 15.94 -2.73
C LYS A 103 5.37 16.06 -4.25
N LYS A 104 6.49 15.66 -4.85
CA LYS A 104 6.71 15.68 -6.29
C LYS A 104 5.69 14.85 -7.07
N ASN A 105 5.26 13.71 -6.50
CA ASN A 105 4.31 12.80 -7.14
C ASN A 105 2.85 13.09 -6.76
N ALA A 106 2.57 14.07 -5.91
CA ALA A 106 1.21 14.40 -5.51
C ALA A 106 0.37 14.82 -6.74
N GLY A 107 -0.81 14.23 -6.90
CA GLY A 107 -1.69 14.48 -8.05
C GLY A 107 -1.23 13.84 -9.39
N HIS A 108 -0.02 13.29 -9.46
CA HIS A 108 0.57 12.80 -10.72
C HIS A 108 0.89 11.30 -10.72
N VAL A 109 0.43 10.57 -9.71
CA VAL A 109 0.71 9.14 -9.60
C VAL A 109 -0.04 8.36 -10.68
N LYS A 110 0.69 7.52 -11.41
CA LYS A 110 0.10 6.69 -12.47
C LYS A 110 0.09 5.22 -12.06
N THR A 111 -1.04 4.56 -12.28
CA THR A 111 -1.18 3.12 -12.05
C THR A 111 -0.20 2.33 -12.93
N GLY A 112 0.63 1.52 -12.31
CA GLY A 112 1.66 0.72 -12.97
C GLY A 112 1.11 -0.48 -13.75
N ILE A 113 1.94 -1.06 -14.62
CA ILE A 113 1.57 -2.19 -15.47
C ILE A 113 1.15 -3.41 -14.63
N LYS A 114 1.87 -3.72 -13.55
CA LYS A 114 1.55 -4.87 -12.67
C LYS A 114 0.13 -4.74 -12.07
N THR A 115 -0.23 -3.56 -11.59
CA THR A 115 -1.58 -3.30 -11.05
C THR A 115 -2.65 -3.43 -12.13
N LYS A 116 -2.36 -2.95 -13.34
CA LYS A 116 -3.28 -3.10 -14.48
C LYS A 116 -3.48 -4.57 -14.86
N ILE A 117 -2.41 -5.34 -14.97
CA ILE A 117 -2.50 -6.79 -15.26
C ILE A 117 -3.32 -7.49 -14.19
N CYS A 118 -3.03 -7.23 -12.90
CA CYS A 118 -3.79 -7.79 -11.79
C CYS A 118 -5.27 -7.42 -11.88
N PHE A 119 -5.60 -6.16 -12.13
CA PHE A 119 -6.98 -5.70 -12.28
C PHE A 119 -7.71 -6.39 -13.43
N TYR A 120 -7.07 -6.56 -14.60
CA TYR A 120 -7.69 -7.25 -15.74
C TYR A 120 -7.88 -8.75 -15.46
N PHE A 121 -6.97 -9.37 -14.73
CA PHE A 121 -7.13 -10.75 -14.28
C PHE A 121 -8.34 -10.88 -13.33
N MET A 122 -8.48 -10.00 -12.34
CA MET A 122 -9.64 -10.00 -11.43
C MET A 122 -10.95 -9.73 -12.18
N ARG A 123 -10.94 -8.79 -13.13
CA ARG A 123 -12.08 -8.56 -14.02
C ARG A 123 -12.51 -9.82 -14.76
N MET A 124 -11.56 -10.58 -15.28
CA MET A 124 -11.85 -11.85 -15.96
C MET A 124 -12.52 -12.85 -15.01
N LEU A 125 -12.08 -12.94 -13.76
CA LEU A 125 -12.70 -13.82 -12.77
C LEU A 125 -14.16 -13.40 -12.50
N HIS A 126 -14.42 -12.12 -12.30
CA HIS A 126 -15.79 -11.61 -12.08
C HIS A 126 -16.71 -11.90 -13.25
N THR A 127 -16.27 -11.68 -14.49
CA THR A 127 -17.08 -11.97 -15.69
C THR A 127 -17.33 -13.47 -15.89
N ARG A 128 -16.59 -14.34 -15.20
CA ARG A 128 -16.78 -15.80 -15.18
C ARG A 128 -17.59 -16.33 -13.99
N GLY A 129 -18.18 -15.44 -13.18
CA GLY A 129 -19.06 -15.82 -12.07
C GLY A 129 -18.34 -16.14 -10.76
N TRP A 130 -17.27 -15.42 -10.43
CA TRP A 130 -16.52 -15.61 -9.18
C TRP A 130 -17.37 -15.41 -7.92
N ASP A 131 -18.08 -14.28 -7.83
CA ASP A 131 -18.93 -13.91 -6.70
C ASP A 131 -19.95 -12.86 -7.15
N GLU A 132 -21.22 -13.08 -6.84
CA GLU A 132 -22.30 -12.21 -7.30
C GLU A 132 -22.27 -10.80 -6.66
N ALA A 133 -21.95 -10.71 -5.38
CA ALA A 133 -21.92 -9.44 -4.67
C ALA A 133 -20.74 -8.57 -5.14
N ASP A 134 -19.59 -9.18 -5.40
CA ASP A 134 -18.44 -8.50 -5.95
C ASP A 134 -18.69 -8.09 -7.41
N LEU A 135 -19.32 -8.94 -8.22
CA LEU A 135 -19.71 -8.61 -9.59
C LEU A 135 -20.69 -7.44 -9.62
N ALA A 136 -21.70 -7.42 -8.74
CA ALA A 136 -22.64 -6.31 -8.65
C ALA A 136 -21.93 -4.97 -8.32
N TYR A 137 -20.94 -5.00 -7.44
CA TYR A 137 -20.11 -3.82 -7.13
C TYR A 137 -19.31 -3.36 -8.37
N TRP A 138 -18.64 -4.29 -9.07
CA TRP A 138 -17.86 -3.99 -10.26
C TRP A 138 -18.73 -3.45 -11.40
N SER A 139 -19.92 -4.01 -11.59
CA SER A 139 -20.91 -3.56 -12.58
C SER A 139 -21.42 -2.16 -12.28
N LYS A 140 -21.71 -1.85 -11.01
CA LYS A 140 -22.08 -0.48 -10.56
C LYS A 140 -21.01 0.53 -10.88
N LYS A 141 -19.71 0.15 -10.76
CA LYS A 141 -18.56 0.99 -11.14
C LYS A 141 -18.32 1.00 -12.67
N GLY A 142 -18.90 0.09 -13.41
CA GLY A 142 -18.67 -0.11 -14.85
C GLY A 142 -17.29 -0.71 -15.16
N TRP A 143 -16.67 -1.35 -14.16
CA TRP A 143 -15.32 -1.95 -14.28
C TRP A 143 -15.34 -3.31 -14.96
N ASP A 144 -16.46 -3.97 -14.96
CA ASP A 144 -16.73 -5.17 -15.76
C ASP A 144 -16.78 -4.87 -17.28
N ARG A 145 -16.99 -3.62 -17.68
CA ARG A 145 -17.09 -3.15 -19.06
C ARG A 145 -15.91 -2.26 -19.45
N GLU A 146 -16.14 -0.97 -19.66
CA GLU A 146 -15.15 -0.04 -20.25
C GLU A 146 -14.44 0.86 -19.24
N LYS A 147 -15.07 1.15 -18.07
CA LYS A 147 -14.49 2.05 -17.09
C LYS A 147 -13.28 1.42 -16.39
N ARG A 148 -12.37 2.27 -15.96
CA ARG A 148 -11.15 1.87 -15.24
C ARG A 148 -10.90 2.84 -14.10
N PRO A 149 -10.57 2.35 -12.89
CA PRO A 149 -10.42 3.21 -11.72
C PRO A 149 -9.32 4.25 -11.86
N TRP A 150 -8.35 4.05 -12.74
CA TRP A 150 -7.26 4.99 -13.00
C TRP A 150 -7.51 5.98 -14.13
N LYS A 151 -8.67 5.93 -14.81
CA LYS A 151 -8.99 6.85 -15.91
C LYS A 151 -9.80 8.08 -15.48
N ASN A 152 -10.42 8.04 -14.31
CA ASN A 152 -11.28 9.11 -13.81
C ASN A 152 -10.49 10.12 -12.95
N ASN A 153 -9.44 10.72 -13.51
CA ASN A 153 -8.81 11.89 -12.91
C ASN A 153 -9.62 13.16 -13.22
N LYS A 154 -10.84 13.26 -12.67
CA LYS A 154 -11.42 14.59 -12.43
C LYS A 154 -11.04 14.91 -10.98
N GLY A 155 -10.19 15.93 -10.83
CA GLY A 155 -9.50 16.26 -9.61
C GLY A 155 -10.38 16.35 -8.35
N VAL A 156 -9.76 15.98 -7.25
CA VAL A 156 -10.06 16.47 -5.91
C VAL A 156 -9.11 17.61 -5.64
#